data_35dfb2d6de54547b029dcceea5f799b3
#
_entry.id   35dfb2d6de54547b029dcceea5f799b3
#
_cell.length_a   1.000
_cell.length_b   1.000
_cell.length_c   1.000
_cell.angle_alpha   90.00
_cell.angle_beta   90.00
_cell.angle_gamma   90.00
#
_symmetry.space_group_name_H-M   'P 1'
#
loop_
_entity.id
_entity.type
_entity.pdbx_description
1 polymer ?
#
loop_
_entity_poly.entity_id
_entity_poly.type
_entity_poly.pdbx_seq_one_letter_code
_entity_poly.pdbx_strand_id
1 'polypeptide(L)'
;QAALFGQLCVEDGMIKTTYGTGCFMILNTGKEPVLSQNNLLTTIAWKLGDQTTYALEGSVFVGGAVVQWLRDGIGLIPNASITEQMAKSVSDNGGVYFVPALTGLGAPYWDQYARGAIIGITRGTTAAHLTRAALEGICYQVYDVLMAMENDIHAKPKEIRVDGGAIANNFLMQFQSDICRCPVVRPNVLETTALGAAYLAGLAIGYWKDIDELKEQWCLDKVFNPQMKEDTARKLLNEWHKAVGRSQNWAE
;
A
#
# COMPACT_ATOMS: atom_id res chain seq x y z
N GLN A 1 -3.83 12.93 -3.34
CA GLN A 1 -4.59 13.66 -2.33
C GLN A 1 -6.10 13.56 -2.58
N ALA A 2 -6.55 13.64 -3.85
CA ALA A 2 -7.98 13.44 -4.17
C ALA A 2 -8.50 12.08 -3.70
N ALA A 3 -7.71 11.00 -3.84
CA ALA A 3 -8.08 9.68 -3.33
C ALA A 3 -8.21 9.65 -1.79
N LEU A 4 -7.38 10.39 -1.05
CA LEU A 4 -7.51 10.52 0.39
C LEU A 4 -8.87 11.13 0.77
N PHE A 5 -9.27 12.20 0.05
CA PHE A 5 -10.57 12.81 0.24
C PHE A 5 -11.72 11.90 -0.21
N GLY A 6 -11.57 11.21 -1.35
CA GLY A 6 -12.57 10.25 -1.86
C GLY A 6 -12.78 9.04 -0.96
N GLN A 7 -11.76 8.65 -0.19
CA GLN A 7 -11.87 7.65 0.88
C GLN A 7 -12.48 8.24 2.17
N LEU A 8 -12.79 9.54 2.18
CA LEU A 8 -13.24 10.25 3.38
C LEU A 8 -12.30 10.07 4.58
N CYS A 9 -10.99 10.05 4.31
CA CYS A 9 -9.97 10.10 5.34
C CYS A 9 -9.81 11.56 5.84
N VAL A 10 -10.89 12.13 6.37
CA VAL A 10 -11.01 13.55 6.68
C VAL A 10 -10.64 13.91 8.12
N GLU A 11 -10.39 12.91 8.95
CA GLU A 11 -9.96 13.10 10.34
C GLU A 11 -8.45 12.84 10.48
N ASP A 12 -7.83 13.48 11.46
CA ASP A 12 -6.41 13.33 11.76
C ASP A 12 -6.07 11.88 12.06
N GLY A 13 -4.97 11.38 11.49
CA GLY A 13 -4.51 10.00 11.65
C GLY A 13 -5.20 8.99 10.73
N MET A 14 -6.22 9.40 9.94
CA MET A 14 -6.80 8.52 8.92
C MET A 14 -5.83 8.35 7.74
N ILE A 15 -5.78 7.13 7.21
CA ILE A 15 -4.80 6.74 6.18
C ILE A 15 -5.49 5.99 5.04
N LYS A 16 -5.00 6.23 3.83
CA LYS A 16 -5.37 5.43 2.66
C LYS A 16 -4.14 4.92 1.92
N THR A 17 -4.29 3.81 1.22
CA THR A 17 -3.28 3.28 0.29
C THR A 17 -3.92 2.94 -1.04
N THR A 18 -3.45 3.56 -2.12
CA THR A 18 -3.85 3.21 -3.49
C THR A 18 -2.90 2.14 -4.03
N TYR A 19 -3.43 1.01 -4.48
CA TYR A 19 -2.70 -0.10 -5.10
C TYR A 19 -2.90 -0.09 -6.61
N GLY A 20 -2.05 0.69 -7.30
CA GLY A 20 -1.98 0.81 -8.75
C GLY A 20 -0.71 0.19 -9.32
N THR A 21 -0.11 0.80 -10.33
CA THR A 21 1.22 0.46 -10.87
C THR A 21 2.28 0.48 -9.77
N GLY A 22 2.28 1.55 -8.96
CA GLY A 22 2.93 1.64 -7.66
C GLY A 22 1.89 1.64 -6.54
N CYS A 23 2.34 1.81 -5.27
CA CYS A 23 1.43 2.04 -4.16
C CYS A 23 1.72 3.41 -3.55
N PHE A 24 0.64 4.15 -3.26
CA PHE A 24 0.73 5.49 -2.69
C PHE A 24 -0.05 5.55 -1.40
N MET A 25 0.68 5.66 -0.29
CA MET A 25 0.10 5.78 1.03
C MET A 25 0.08 7.25 1.45
N ILE A 26 -1.08 7.73 1.90
CA ILE A 26 -1.26 9.10 2.34
C ILE A 26 -1.98 9.09 3.68
N LEU A 27 -1.40 9.79 4.66
CA LEU A 27 -1.91 9.94 6.02
C LEU A 27 -2.28 11.39 6.26
N ASN A 28 -3.52 11.64 6.68
CA ASN A 28 -4.01 12.96 7.08
C ASN A 28 -3.37 13.36 8.42
N THR A 29 -2.63 14.49 8.43
CA THR A 29 -1.97 15.03 9.64
C THR A 29 -2.73 16.21 10.25
N GLY A 30 -3.89 16.57 9.68
CA GLY A 30 -4.72 17.66 10.18
C GLY A 30 -4.26 19.03 9.73
N LYS A 31 -4.41 20.02 10.62
CA LYS A 31 -4.20 21.43 10.32
C LYS A 31 -2.74 21.87 10.36
N GLU A 32 -1.89 21.09 10.99
CA GLU A 32 -0.47 21.40 11.13
C GLU A 32 0.37 20.47 10.27
N PRO A 33 1.36 21.00 9.51
CA PRO A 33 2.24 20.16 8.73
C PRO A 33 3.20 19.39 9.63
N VAL A 34 3.24 18.07 9.49
CA VAL A 34 4.25 17.21 10.12
C VAL A 34 5.43 17.09 9.17
N LEU A 35 6.59 17.64 9.57
CA LEU A 35 7.84 17.48 8.81
C LEU A 35 8.43 16.09 9.09
N SER A 36 8.42 15.24 8.06
CA SER A 36 8.89 13.87 8.19
C SER A 36 10.38 13.80 8.58
N GLN A 37 10.68 12.95 9.55
CA GLN A 37 12.04 12.55 9.94
C GLN A 37 12.39 11.13 9.44
N ASN A 38 11.44 10.48 8.75
CA ASN A 38 11.53 9.10 8.27
C ASN A 38 11.44 9.00 6.74
N ASN A 39 11.96 10.02 6.03
CA ASN A 39 12.07 10.04 4.56
C ASN A 39 10.70 9.97 3.83
N LEU A 40 9.66 10.58 4.38
CA LEU A 40 8.38 10.76 3.72
C LEU A 40 8.23 12.19 3.19
N LEU A 41 7.26 12.40 2.30
CA LEU A 41 6.91 13.72 1.80
C LEU A 41 5.85 14.35 2.70
N THR A 42 6.07 15.61 3.08
CA THR A 42 5.03 16.46 3.70
C THR A 42 4.35 17.26 2.60
N THR A 43 3.03 17.18 2.51
CA THR A 43 2.27 17.80 1.42
C THR A 43 0.97 18.41 1.92
N ILE A 44 0.33 19.22 1.09
CA ILE A 44 -1.04 19.67 1.28
C ILE A 44 -1.97 18.57 0.81
N ALA A 45 -2.89 18.13 1.67
CA ALA A 45 -3.94 17.18 1.31
C ALA A 45 -5.05 17.88 0.51
N TRP A 46 -5.66 18.94 1.07
CA TRP A 46 -6.65 19.80 0.43
C TRP A 46 -6.76 21.15 1.14
N LYS A 47 -7.48 22.06 0.50
CA LYS A 47 -7.92 23.30 1.13
C LYS A 47 -9.43 23.47 0.91
N LEU A 48 -10.17 23.70 1.99
CA LEU A 48 -11.61 24.00 1.96
C LEU A 48 -11.84 25.36 2.66
N GLY A 49 -12.30 26.32 1.89
CA GLY A 49 -12.37 27.71 2.36
C GLY A 49 -10.97 28.22 2.76
N ASP A 50 -10.83 28.67 3.99
CA ASP A 50 -9.56 29.15 4.55
C ASP A 50 -8.76 28.06 5.28
N GLN A 51 -9.33 26.87 5.44
CA GLN A 51 -8.68 25.78 6.16
C GLN A 51 -7.89 24.88 5.21
N THR A 52 -6.57 24.78 5.47
CA THR A 52 -5.67 23.82 4.82
C THR A 52 -5.52 22.59 5.71
N THR A 53 -5.60 21.42 5.08
CA THR A 53 -5.28 20.12 5.70
C THR A 53 -4.01 19.58 5.07
N TYR A 54 -3.11 19.07 5.90
CA TYR A 54 -1.82 18.54 5.50
C TYR A 54 -1.81 17.00 5.54
N ALA A 55 -0.82 16.41 4.90
CA ALA A 55 -0.63 14.97 4.89
C ALA A 55 0.85 14.59 4.81
N LEU A 56 1.17 13.39 5.30
CA LEU A 56 2.37 12.65 4.95
C LEU A 56 2.08 11.74 3.76
N GLU A 57 3.03 11.64 2.83
CA GLU A 57 2.94 10.78 1.66
C GLU A 57 4.18 9.90 1.53
N GLY A 58 3.96 8.60 1.32
CA GLY A 58 5.00 7.63 0.98
C GLY A 58 4.66 6.90 -0.31
N SER A 59 5.65 6.83 -1.22
CA SER A 59 5.51 6.25 -2.54
C SER A 59 6.30 4.96 -2.65
N VAL A 60 5.62 3.87 -2.98
CA VAL A 60 6.19 2.58 -3.41
C VAL A 60 6.15 2.55 -4.93
N PHE A 61 7.31 2.51 -5.59
CA PHE A 61 7.38 2.66 -7.04
C PHE A 61 6.81 1.46 -7.80
N VAL A 62 6.94 0.26 -7.25
CA VAL A 62 6.52 -0.99 -7.90
C VAL A 62 5.50 -1.71 -7.02
N GLY A 63 4.22 -1.50 -7.34
CA GLY A 63 3.07 -2.24 -6.80
C GLY A 63 2.58 -3.28 -7.82
N GLY A 64 1.43 -3.04 -8.45
CA GLY A 64 0.89 -3.91 -9.50
C GLY A 64 1.81 -4.12 -10.70
N ALA A 65 2.81 -3.24 -10.90
CA ALA A 65 3.82 -3.39 -11.95
C ALA A 65 4.61 -4.70 -11.83
N VAL A 66 4.84 -5.24 -10.62
CA VAL A 66 5.49 -6.56 -10.47
C VAL A 66 4.63 -7.67 -11.05
N VAL A 67 3.31 -7.60 -10.89
CA VAL A 67 2.38 -8.58 -11.46
C VAL A 67 2.37 -8.48 -12.99
N GLN A 68 2.40 -7.26 -13.54
CA GLN A 68 2.55 -7.06 -14.98
C GLN A 68 3.88 -7.64 -15.49
N TRP A 69 4.97 -7.42 -14.76
CA TRP A 69 6.27 -7.99 -15.13
C TRP A 69 6.28 -9.52 -15.07
N LEU A 70 5.63 -10.15 -14.08
CA LEU A 70 5.47 -11.61 -14.03
C LEU A 70 4.71 -12.15 -15.25
N ARG A 71 3.72 -11.40 -15.76
CA ARG A 71 2.94 -11.75 -16.95
C ARG A 71 3.68 -11.44 -18.24
N ASP A 72 4.09 -10.21 -18.44
CA ASP A 72 4.55 -9.69 -19.74
C ASP A 72 6.07 -9.80 -19.90
N GLY A 73 6.82 -9.65 -18.78
CA GLY A 73 8.29 -9.68 -18.79
C GLY A 73 8.87 -11.07 -18.84
N ILE A 74 8.34 -12.00 -18.03
CA ILE A 74 8.90 -13.37 -17.92
C ILE A 74 7.88 -14.48 -18.23
N GLY A 75 6.63 -14.14 -18.53
CA GLY A 75 5.61 -15.13 -18.91
C GLY A 75 5.27 -16.15 -17.81
N LEU A 76 5.50 -15.82 -16.53
CA LEU A 76 5.28 -16.75 -15.42
C LEU A 76 3.79 -17.00 -15.17
N ILE A 77 2.94 -16.01 -15.44
CA ILE A 77 1.49 -16.07 -15.22
C ILE A 77 0.75 -15.65 -16.49
N PRO A 78 -0.42 -16.24 -16.81
CA PRO A 78 -1.19 -15.88 -18.01
C PRO A 78 -1.94 -14.53 -17.86
N ASN A 79 -2.34 -14.17 -16.64
CA ASN A 79 -3.07 -12.94 -16.33
C ASN A 79 -2.97 -12.63 -14.82
N ALA A 80 -3.32 -11.38 -14.43
CA ALA A 80 -3.22 -10.95 -13.05
C ALA A 80 -4.20 -11.66 -12.10
N SER A 81 -5.38 -12.06 -12.57
CA SER A 81 -6.42 -12.67 -11.72
C SER A 81 -6.02 -14.04 -11.16
N ILE A 82 -5.12 -14.79 -11.85
CA ILE A 82 -4.65 -16.07 -11.37
C ILE A 82 -3.76 -15.98 -10.12
N THR A 83 -3.18 -14.80 -9.84
CA THR A 83 -2.18 -14.61 -8.78
C THR A 83 -2.73 -14.94 -7.39
N GLU A 84 -4.00 -14.63 -7.13
CA GLU A 84 -4.64 -14.99 -5.86
C GLU A 84 -4.71 -16.52 -5.68
N GLN A 85 -5.16 -17.23 -6.71
CA GLN A 85 -5.25 -18.68 -6.69
C GLN A 85 -3.87 -19.33 -6.54
N MET A 86 -2.87 -18.84 -7.28
CA MET A 86 -1.49 -19.35 -7.19
C MET A 86 -0.90 -19.12 -5.79
N ALA A 87 -1.05 -17.92 -5.23
CA ALA A 87 -0.55 -17.61 -3.89
C ALA A 87 -1.19 -18.47 -2.80
N LYS A 88 -2.49 -18.79 -2.95
CA LYS A 88 -3.24 -19.68 -2.04
C LYS A 88 -2.95 -21.16 -2.22
N SER A 89 -2.38 -21.58 -3.36
CA SER A 89 -2.08 -22.98 -3.64
C SER A 89 -0.86 -23.52 -2.88
N VAL A 90 -0.08 -22.67 -2.26
CA VAL A 90 1.07 -23.00 -1.41
C VAL A 90 0.85 -22.50 0.01
N SER A 91 1.37 -23.23 1.01
CA SER A 91 1.17 -22.90 2.42
C SER A 91 1.84 -21.58 2.84
N ASP A 92 3.00 -21.31 2.26
CA ASP A 92 3.85 -20.16 2.54
C ASP A 92 4.65 -19.77 1.29
N ASN A 93 5.57 -18.85 1.40
CA ASN A 93 6.42 -18.41 0.29
C ASN A 93 7.63 -19.35 0.03
N GLY A 94 7.75 -20.46 0.75
CA GLY A 94 8.88 -21.39 0.64
C GLY A 94 10.23 -20.78 1.02
N GLY A 95 10.25 -19.72 1.83
CA GLY A 95 11.45 -18.94 2.18
C GLY A 95 11.91 -17.98 1.08
N VAL A 96 11.09 -17.78 0.03
CA VAL A 96 11.40 -16.88 -1.09
C VAL A 96 10.92 -15.47 -0.78
N TYR A 97 11.80 -14.49 -0.96
CA TYR A 97 11.50 -13.07 -0.87
C TYR A 97 11.75 -12.40 -2.22
N PHE A 98 10.76 -11.71 -2.73
CA PHE A 98 10.87 -10.90 -3.93
C PHE A 98 10.87 -9.42 -3.56
N VAL A 99 12.01 -8.76 -3.76
CA VAL A 99 12.13 -7.30 -3.66
C VAL A 99 11.85 -6.71 -5.03
N PRO A 100 10.68 -6.07 -5.26
CA PRO A 100 10.29 -5.64 -6.61
C PRO A 100 10.86 -4.26 -6.95
N ALA A 101 12.16 -4.06 -6.77
CA ALA A 101 12.86 -2.80 -7.07
C ALA A 101 13.17 -2.66 -8.57
N LEU A 102 12.16 -2.84 -9.45
CA LEU A 102 12.35 -2.83 -10.91
C LEU A 102 12.81 -1.45 -11.43
N THR A 103 12.49 -0.38 -10.70
CA THR A 103 12.86 1.01 -10.98
C THR A 103 13.52 1.69 -9.78
N GLY A 104 14.21 0.93 -8.93
CA GLY A 104 14.70 1.37 -7.63
C GLY A 104 13.65 1.21 -6.52
N LEU A 105 14.01 1.62 -5.32
CA LEU A 105 13.13 1.63 -4.14
C LEU A 105 12.67 3.06 -3.84
N GLY A 106 11.38 3.25 -3.61
CA GLY A 106 10.79 4.49 -3.14
C GLY A 106 10.94 4.68 -1.63
N ALA A 107 9.97 5.35 -1.02
CA ALA A 107 9.95 5.57 0.43
C ALA A 107 9.93 4.24 1.21
N PRO A 108 10.58 4.18 2.38
CA PRO A 108 11.44 5.20 2.98
C PRO A 108 12.91 5.14 2.53
N TYR A 109 13.25 4.25 1.60
CA TYR A 109 14.63 3.94 1.21
C TYR A 109 15.24 4.96 0.25
N TRP A 110 14.47 5.43 -0.74
CA TRP A 110 14.89 6.34 -1.80
C TRP A 110 16.20 5.92 -2.50
N ASP A 111 16.29 4.63 -2.80
CA ASP A 111 17.46 4.04 -3.47
C ASP A 111 17.17 3.82 -4.96
N GLN A 112 17.65 4.73 -5.81
CA GLN A 112 17.54 4.64 -7.26
C GLN A 112 18.45 3.55 -7.87
N TYR A 113 19.46 3.11 -7.13
CA TYR A 113 20.42 2.09 -7.54
C TYR A 113 19.99 0.68 -7.16
N ALA A 114 19.00 0.52 -6.30
CA ALA A 114 18.42 -0.78 -6.01
C ALA A 114 17.83 -1.43 -7.27
N ARG A 115 17.92 -2.74 -7.37
CA ARG A 115 17.29 -3.53 -8.45
C ARG A 115 16.49 -4.68 -7.88
N GLY A 116 15.51 -5.15 -8.69
CA GLY A 116 14.68 -6.29 -8.32
C GLY A 116 15.50 -7.51 -7.99
N ALA A 117 15.20 -8.16 -6.86
CA ALA A 117 15.92 -9.34 -6.40
C ALA A 117 14.93 -10.43 -5.94
N ILE A 118 15.24 -11.68 -6.27
CA ILE A 118 14.51 -12.85 -5.76
C ILE A 118 15.51 -13.67 -4.95
N ILE A 119 15.28 -13.80 -3.66
CA ILE A 119 16.19 -14.40 -2.69
C ILE A 119 15.51 -15.58 -2.01
N GLY A 120 16.28 -16.61 -1.62
CA GLY A 120 15.76 -17.79 -0.94
C GLY A 120 15.27 -18.90 -1.86
N ILE A 121 15.57 -18.87 -3.17
CA ILE A 121 15.20 -19.90 -4.13
C ILE A 121 15.92 -21.20 -3.78
N THR A 122 15.15 -22.29 -3.75
CA THR A 122 15.63 -23.65 -3.57
C THR A 122 15.13 -24.56 -4.72
N ARG A 123 15.56 -25.81 -4.75
CA ARG A 123 15.08 -26.79 -5.73
C ARG A 123 13.55 -27.02 -5.66
N GLY A 124 12.94 -26.79 -4.49
CA GLY A 124 11.49 -26.92 -4.28
C GLY A 124 10.68 -25.69 -4.65
N THR A 125 11.33 -24.59 -5.04
CA THR A 125 10.63 -23.34 -5.40
C THR A 125 9.87 -23.52 -6.71
N THR A 126 8.59 -23.13 -6.71
CA THR A 126 7.68 -23.23 -7.87
C THR A 126 7.21 -21.83 -8.31
N ALA A 127 6.55 -21.73 -9.48
CA ALA A 127 5.92 -20.51 -9.95
C ALA A 127 4.92 -19.93 -8.94
N ALA A 128 4.21 -20.80 -8.18
CA ALA A 128 3.28 -20.37 -7.13
C ALA A 128 4.01 -19.65 -5.97
N HIS A 129 5.17 -20.15 -5.53
CA HIS A 129 5.99 -19.51 -4.52
C HIS A 129 6.51 -18.15 -5.00
N LEU A 130 6.97 -18.03 -6.25
CA LEU A 130 7.43 -16.77 -6.84
C LEU A 130 6.30 -15.74 -6.95
N THR A 131 5.11 -16.19 -7.39
CA THR A 131 3.92 -15.34 -7.48
C THR A 131 3.49 -14.83 -6.10
N ARG A 132 3.47 -15.73 -5.11
CA ARG A 132 3.16 -15.37 -3.72
C ARG A 132 4.18 -14.38 -3.15
N ALA A 133 5.47 -14.65 -3.33
CA ALA A 133 6.54 -13.77 -2.86
C ALA A 133 6.46 -12.37 -3.50
N ALA A 134 6.04 -12.27 -4.76
CA ALA A 134 5.82 -10.98 -5.42
C ALA A 134 4.66 -10.20 -4.79
N LEU A 135 3.53 -10.86 -4.50
CA LEU A 135 2.40 -10.22 -3.80
C LEU A 135 2.78 -9.81 -2.37
N GLU A 136 3.48 -10.68 -1.63
CA GLU A 136 3.99 -10.38 -0.29
C GLU A 136 4.98 -9.21 -0.33
N GLY A 137 5.84 -9.12 -1.36
CA GLY A 137 6.79 -8.03 -1.57
C GLY A 137 6.13 -6.66 -1.75
N ILE A 138 4.94 -6.60 -2.36
CA ILE A 138 4.13 -5.36 -2.40
C ILE A 138 3.73 -4.96 -0.98
N CYS A 139 3.21 -5.92 -0.20
CA CYS A 139 2.73 -5.66 1.15
C CYS A 139 3.84 -5.24 2.12
N TYR A 140 5.02 -5.83 1.99
CA TYR A 140 6.17 -5.47 2.81
C TYR A 140 6.63 -4.03 2.56
N GLN A 141 6.71 -3.58 1.30
CA GLN A 141 7.04 -2.19 1.00
C GLN A 141 6.01 -1.22 1.59
N VAL A 142 4.72 -1.54 1.50
CA VAL A 142 3.65 -0.74 2.10
C VAL A 142 3.78 -0.73 3.63
N TYR A 143 4.15 -1.85 4.25
CA TYR A 143 4.46 -1.91 5.68
C TYR A 143 5.61 -0.96 6.07
N ASP A 144 6.71 -0.93 5.29
CA ASP A 144 7.85 -0.06 5.58
C ASP A 144 7.45 1.42 5.54
N VAL A 145 6.59 1.81 4.59
CA VAL A 145 6.03 3.18 4.52
C VAL A 145 5.13 3.46 5.73
N LEU A 146 4.28 2.51 6.13
CA LEU A 146 3.41 2.64 7.29
C LEU A 146 4.23 2.87 8.57
N MET A 147 5.30 2.09 8.78
CA MET A 147 6.17 2.25 9.94
C MET A 147 6.85 3.62 9.98
N ALA A 148 7.27 4.14 8.83
CA ALA A 148 7.80 5.49 8.72
C ALA A 148 6.75 6.55 9.13
N MET A 149 5.49 6.38 8.69
CA MET A 149 4.38 7.27 9.08
C MET A 149 4.08 7.19 10.58
N GLU A 150 3.98 5.97 11.14
CA GLU A 150 3.74 5.78 12.59
C GLU A 150 4.83 6.43 13.44
N ASN A 151 6.08 6.34 13.00
CA ASN A 151 7.21 6.97 13.68
C ASN A 151 7.14 8.50 13.64
N ASP A 152 6.69 9.09 12.52
CA ASP A 152 6.57 10.54 12.38
C ASP A 152 5.42 11.14 13.20
N ILE A 153 4.27 10.42 13.28
CA ILE A 153 3.10 10.93 14.02
C ILE A 153 3.00 10.38 15.46
N HIS A 154 3.88 9.44 15.84
CA HIS A 154 3.87 8.74 17.14
C HIS A 154 2.53 8.10 17.48
N ALA A 155 1.82 7.60 16.48
CA ALA A 155 0.51 6.96 16.62
C ALA A 155 0.32 5.84 15.60
N LYS A 156 -0.55 4.88 15.92
CA LYS A 156 -0.95 3.82 15.00
C LYS A 156 -2.30 4.15 14.38
N PRO A 157 -2.47 3.96 13.05
CA PRO A 157 -3.77 4.13 12.45
C PRO A 157 -4.75 3.06 12.96
N LYS A 158 -6.02 3.42 13.05
CA LYS A 158 -7.08 2.48 13.44
C LYS A 158 -7.39 1.47 12.35
N GLU A 159 -7.27 1.88 11.10
CA GLU A 159 -7.53 1.10 9.88
C GLU A 159 -6.74 1.70 8.71
N ILE A 160 -6.52 0.88 7.68
CA ILE A 160 -5.95 1.32 6.40
C ILE A 160 -7.06 1.21 5.35
N ARG A 161 -7.54 2.32 4.81
CA ARG A 161 -8.46 2.32 3.68
C ARG A 161 -7.71 2.09 2.39
N VAL A 162 -8.24 1.24 1.52
CA VAL A 162 -7.54 0.82 0.30
C VAL A 162 -8.36 1.05 -0.95
N ASP A 163 -7.69 1.40 -2.05
CA ASP A 163 -8.29 1.56 -3.38
C ASP A 163 -7.32 1.16 -4.50
N GLY A 164 -7.79 1.23 -5.75
CA GLY A 164 -7.04 0.85 -6.93
C GLY A 164 -7.27 -0.60 -7.36
N GLY A 165 -6.86 -0.94 -8.57
CA GLY A 165 -7.22 -2.20 -9.22
C GLY A 165 -6.72 -3.48 -8.52
N ALA A 166 -5.58 -3.43 -7.82
CA ALA A 166 -5.00 -4.61 -7.20
C ALA A 166 -5.73 -5.06 -5.92
N ILE A 167 -6.57 -4.20 -5.30
CA ILE A 167 -7.29 -4.55 -4.08
C ILE A 167 -8.40 -5.59 -4.27
N ALA A 168 -8.75 -5.93 -5.52
CA ALA A 168 -9.62 -7.05 -5.83
C ALA A 168 -9.04 -8.39 -5.37
N ASN A 169 -7.71 -8.51 -5.25
CA ASN A 169 -7.02 -9.69 -4.76
C ASN A 169 -7.14 -9.80 -3.23
N ASN A 170 -7.97 -10.76 -2.77
CA ASN A 170 -8.22 -10.93 -1.33
C ASN A 170 -7.01 -11.49 -0.58
N PHE A 171 -6.12 -12.26 -1.23
CA PHE A 171 -4.88 -12.71 -0.62
C PHE A 171 -3.98 -11.52 -0.30
N LEU A 172 -3.81 -10.60 -1.27
CA LEU A 172 -3.01 -9.39 -1.09
C LEU A 172 -3.54 -8.55 0.09
N MET A 173 -4.85 -8.32 0.16
CA MET A 173 -5.47 -7.52 1.21
C MET A 173 -5.40 -8.19 2.59
N GLN A 174 -5.60 -9.50 2.68
CA GLN A 174 -5.45 -10.23 3.93
C GLN A 174 -4.01 -10.22 4.42
N PHE A 175 -3.04 -10.48 3.52
CA PHE A 175 -1.64 -10.44 3.88
C PHE A 175 -1.18 -9.03 4.30
N GLN A 176 -1.70 -7.98 3.65
CA GLN A 176 -1.44 -6.59 4.07
C GLN A 176 -1.93 -6.33 5.49
N SER A 177 -3.15 -6.74 5.81
CA SER A 177 -3.70 -6.63 7.17
C SER A 177 -2.85 -7.42 8.18
N ASP A 178 -2.47 -8.63 7.82
CA ASP A 178 -1.67 -9.51 8.68
C ASP A 178 -0.30 -8.92 9.01
N ILE A 179 0.41 -8.40 8.00
CA ILE A 179 1.77 -7.88 8.18
C ILE A 179 1.78 -6.51 8.87
N CYS A 180 0.80 -5.65 8.58
CA CYS A 180 0.65 -4.35 9.22
C CYS A 180 0.03 -4.44 10.64
N ARG A 181 -0.53 -5.58 11.02
CA ARG A 181 -1.26 -5.75 12.28
C ARG A 181 -2.37 -4.70 12.46
N CYS A 182 -2.99 -4.30 11.35
CA CYS A 182 -3.99 -3.25 11.26
C CYS A 182 -5.13 -3.70 10.33
N PRO A 183 -6.40 -3.43 10.63
CA PRO A 183 -7.50 -3.70 9.71
C PRO A 183 -7.30 -3.00 8.37
N VAL A 184 -7.50 -3.74 7.27
CA VAL A 184 -7.54 -3.20 5.91
C VAL A 184 -8.99 -3.13 5.46
N VAL A 185 -9.43 -1.96 5.03
CA VAL A 185 -10.83 -1.64 4.75
C VAL A 185 -11.00 -1.30 3.27
N ARG A 186 -11.74 -2.14 2.54
CA ARG A 186 -12.04 -1.98 1.12
C ARG A 186 -13.45 -1.38 0.94
N PRO A 187 -13.59 -0.24 0.25
CA PRO A 187 -14.88 0.33 -0.09
C PRO A 187 -15.49 -0.32 -1.33
N ASN A 188 -16.80 -0.10 -1.54
CA ASN A 188 -17.47 -0.54 -2.77
C ASN A 188 -16.96 0.20 -4.02
N VAL A 189 -16.62 1.48 -3.89
CA VAL A 189 -16.09 2.30 -4.99
C VAL A 189 -14.58 2.20 -4.99
N LEU A 190 -14.01 1.65 -6.07
CA LEU A 190 -12.56 1.44 -6.19
C LEU A 190 -11.81 2.64 -6.78
N GLU A 191 -12.51 3.51 -7.54
CA GLU A 191 -11.94 4.69 -8.22
C GLU A 191 -12.06 5.94 -7.35
N THR A 192 -11.46 5.90 -6.17
CA THR A 192 -11.61 6.95 -5.15
C THR A 192 -10.93 8.27 -5.53
N THR A 193 -9.97 8.26 -6.45
CA THR A 193 -9.33 9.49 -6.96
C THR A 193 -10.34 10.36 -7.71
N ALA A 194 -11.09 9.77 -8.64
CA ALA A 194 -12.14 10.47 -9.37
C ALA A 194 -13.27 10.90 -8.43
N LEU A 195 -13.66 10.03 -7.50
CA LEU A 195 -14.68 10.30 -6.50
C LEU A 195 -14.31 11.50 -5.61
N GLY A 196 -13.07 11.57 -5.13
CA GLY A 196 -12.60 12.66 -4.29
C GLY A 196 -12.57 14.00 -5.03
N ALA A 197 -12.18 14.02 -6.30
CA ALA A 197 -12.27 15.21 -7.14
C ALA A 197 -13.73 15.66 -7.31
N ALA A 198 -14.66 14.71 -7.53
CA ALA A 198 -16.08 14.98 -7.62
C ALA A 198 -16.67 15.54 -6.31
N TYR A 199 -16.27 14.96 -5.16
CA TYR A 199 -16.68 15.43 -3.84
C TYR A 199 -16.24 16.87 -3.58
N LEU A 200 -14.96 17.19 -3.85
CA LEU A 200 -14.44 18.54 -3.68
C LEU A 200 -15.15 19.56 -4.60
N ALA A 201 -15.40 19.19 -5.86
CA ALA A 201 -16.15 20.03 -6.79
C ALA A 201 -17.61 20.22 -6.33
N GLY A 202 -18.28 19.16 -5.89
CA GLY A 202 -19.66 19.22 -5.41
C GLY A 202 -19.83 20.07 -4.16
N LEU A 203 -18.89 19.99 -3.20
CA LEU A 203 -18.85 20.87 -2.04
C LEU A 203 -18.67 22.33 -2.46
N ALA A 204 -17.79 22.60 -3.42
CA ALA A 204 -17.50 23.96 -3.89
C ALA A 204 -18.72 24.66 -4.53
N ILE A 205 -19.59 23.91 -5.19
CA ILE A 205 -20.81 24.45 -5.84
C ILE A 205 -22.09 24.26 -4.99
N GLY A 206 -21.97 23.68 -3.77
CA GLY A 206 -23.11 23.45 -2.88
C GLY A 206 -24.01 22.29 -3.29
N TYR A 207 -23.53 21.35 -4.09
CA TYR A 207 -24.24 20.11 -4.41
C TYR A 207 -24.39 19.21 -3.19
N TRP A 208 -23.34 19.08 -2.38
CA TRP A 208 -23.37 18.55 -1.03
C TRP A 208 -23.15 19.70 -0.05
N LYS A 209 -23.88 19.66 1.03
CA LYS A 209 -23.88 20.70 2.06
C LYS A 209 -22.54 20.75 2.82
N ASP A 210 -22.05 19.59 3.23
CA ASP A 210 -20.87 19.46 4.08
C ASP A 210 -20.25 18.05 3.97
N ILE A 211 -19.15 17.84 4.70
CA ILE A 211 -18.43 16.55 4.75
C ILE A 211 -19.28 15.46 5.40
N ASP A 212 -20.15 15.79 6.34
CA ASP A 212 -20.96 14.77 7.04
C ASP A 212 -21.99 14.14 6.07
N GLU A 213 -22.55 14.92 5.16
CA GLU A 213 -23.39 14.38 4.08
C GLU A 213 -22.59 13.46 3.14
N LEU A 214 -21.30 13.75 2.89
CA LEU A 214 -20.44 12.88 2.12
C LEU A 214 -20.13 11.55 2.85
N LYS A 215 -20.00 11.57 4.18
CA LYS A 215 -19.75 10.34 4.97
C LYS A 215 -20.89 9.32 4.80
N GLU A 216 -22.13 9.77 4.55
CA GLU A 216 -23.28 8.90 4.28
C GLU A 216 -23.18 8.17 2.92
N GLN A 217 -22.37 8.69 1.99
CA GLN A 217 -22.16 8.11 0.66
C GLN A 217 -21.11 6.98 0.68
N TRP A 218 -20.25 6.93 1.70
CA TRP A 218 -19.20 5.95 1.76
C TRP A 218 -19.74 4.59 2.17
N CYS A 219 -19.55 3.58 1.32
CA CYS A 219 -20.05 2.23 1.53
C CYS A 219 -18.90 1.23 1.64
N LEU A 220 -18.93 0.44 2.71
CA LEU A 220 -18.02 -0.66 2.96
C LEU A 220 -18.33 -1.85 2.04
N ASP A 221 -17.29 -2.42 1.40
CA ASP A 221 -17.36 -3.74 0.78
C ASP A 221 -16.85 -4.81 1.76
N LYS A 222 -15.61 -4.69 2.25
CA LYS A 222 -15.01 -5.73 3.08
C LYS A 222 -13.95 -5.19 4.04
N VAL A 223 -13.91 -5.78 5.24
CA VAL A 223 -12.83 -5.59 6.21
C VAL A 223 -11.99 -6.87 6.30
N PHE A 224 -10.68 -6.71 6.21
CA PHE A 224 -9.69 -7.76 6.45
C PHE A 224 -9.03 -7.48 7.78
N ASN A 225 -9.28 -8.34 8.76
CA ASN A 225 -8.68 -8.23 10.09
C ASN A 225 -7.41 -9.08 10.18
N PRO A 226 -6.40 -8.67 10.97
CA PRO A 226 -5.18 -9.46 11.18
C PRO A 226 -5.49 -10.85 11.75
N GLN A 227 -5.00 -11.89 11.08
CA GLN A 227 -5.17 -13.30 11.46
C GLN A 227 -3.82 -13.97 11.79
N MET A 228 -2.73 -13.48 11.19
CA MET A 228 -1.39 -14.00 11.42
C MET A 228 -0.92 -13.72 12.85
N LYS A 229 -0.21 -14.67 13.46
CA LYS A 229 0.42 -14.45 14.76
C LYS A 229 1.53 -13.39 14.64
N GLU A 230 1.67 -12.55 15.66
CA GLU A 230 2.66 -11.47 15.67
C GLU A 230 4.09 -11.98 15.48
N ASP A 231 4.47 -13.06 16.14
CA ASP A 231 5.82 -13.65 15.99
C ASP A 231 6.10 -14.13 14.56
N THR A 232 5.05 -14.60 13.84
CA THR A 232 5.16 -14.97 12.42
C THR A 232 5.40 -13.74 11.56
N ALA A 233 4.60 -12.68 11.75
CA ALA A 233 4.79 -11.42 11.03
C ALA A 233 6.18 -10.84 11.27
N ARG A 234 6.65 -10.83 12.52
CA ARG A 234 7.99 -10.34 12.89
C ARG A 234 9.12 -11.13 12.20
N LYS A 235 8.99 -12.46 12.13
CA LYS A 235 9.97 -13.30 11.40
C LYS A 235 10.01 -12.99 9.93
N LEU A 236 8.83 -12.87 9.27
CA LEU A 236 8.73 -12.53 7.86
C LEU A 236 9.34 -11.15 7.57
N LEU A 237 9.07 -10.15 8.39
CA LEU A 237 9.65 -8.81 8.27
C LEU A 237 11.17 -8.78 8.45
N ASN A 238 11.71 -9.55 9.39
CA ASN A 238 13.15 -9.65 9.57
C ASN A 238 13.83 -10.21 8.30
N GLU A 239 13.28 -11.24 7.69
CA GLU A 239 13.81 -11.80 6.45
C GLU A 239 13.60 -10.85 5.25
N TRP A 240 12.46 -10.14 5.20
CA TRP A 240 12.22 -9.08 4.22
C TRP A 240 13.31 -8.01 4.26
N HIS A 241 13.61 -7.44 5.43
CA HIS A 241 14.62 -6.40 5.55
C HIS A 241 16.03 -6.90 5.17
N LYS A 242 16.35 -8.19 5.43
CA LYS A 242 17.59 -8.79 4.90
C LYS A 242 17.59 -8.85 3.37
N ALA A 243 16.44 -9.17 2.76
CA ALA A 243 16.32 -9.23 1.30
C ALA A 243 16.45 -7.83 0.68
N VAL A 244 15.81 -6.82 1.27
CA VAL A 244 15.97 -5.42 0.86
C VAL A 244 17.44 -5.00 0.90
N GLY A 245 18.15 -5.25 2.02
CA GLY A 245 19.56 -4.90 2.16
C GLY A 245 20.48 -5.55 1.10
N ARG A 246 20.05 -6.66 0.48
CA ARG A 246 20.78 -7.31 -0.62
C ARG A 246 20.45 -6.75 -2.00
N SER A 247 19.35 -6.02 -2.13
CA SER A 247 18.91 -5.38 -3.38
C SER A 247 19.37 -3.94 -3.52
N GLN A 248 19.73 -3.30 -2.40
CA GLN A 248 20.17 -1.92 -2.34
C GLN A 248 21.55 -1.73 -2.99
N ASN A 249 21.77 -0.52 -3.54
CA ASN A 249 23.05 -0.13 -4.16
C ASN A 249 23.57 -1.13 -5.21
N TRP A 250 22.69 -1.82 -5.91
CA TRP A 250 23.04 -2.84 -6.90
C TRP A 250 23.64 -2.27 -8.17
N ALA A 251 23.08 -1.18 -8.69
CA ALA A 251 23.58 -0.50 -9.87
C ALA A 251 24.61 0.57 -9.48
N GLU A 252 25.60 0.79 -10.35
CA GLU A 252 26.59 1.87 -10.21
C GLU A 252 26.06 3.20 -10.76
#